data_c68990fda2bd97ff6d7fdabc0e9fa2cd
#
_entry.id   c68990fda2bd97ff6d7fdabc0e9fa2cd
#
_cell.length_a   1.000
_cell.length_b   1.000
_cell.length_c   1.000
_cell.angle_alpha   90.00
_cell.angle_beta   90.00
_cell.angle_gamma   90.00
#
_symmetry.space_group_name_H-M   'P 1'
#
loop_
_entity.id
_entity.type
_entity.pdbx_description
1 polymer ?
#
loop_
_entity_poly.entity_id
_entity_poly.type
_entity_poly.pdbx_seq_one_letter_code
_entity_poly.pdbx_strand_id
1 'polypeptide(L)'
;GWETYMAEKGYLLFILDNRGSENRGKDFEQVTFRHLGEEEMKDQMKGVDFLKSLPYVDANRLGVHGWSFGGFMTTNLMTTYPDVFKVGVAGGPVIDWKWYEVMYGERYMDTPQTNPEGYANCSLLPKAKNLKGKLQIIIGLNDPVVVPQHAFSFLKACIAAGTQPDFFVYPGEPHNMRGHQSTHLHERISQYFFDYLK
;
A
#
# COMPACT_ATOMS: atom_id res chain seq x y z
N GLY A 1 -1.07 -20.93 5.01
CA GLY A 1 -0.25 -19.74 4.80
C GLY A 1 -0.46 -18.68 5.86
N TRP A 2 0.09 -17.48 5.66
CA TRP A 2 -0.05 -16.36 6.59
C TRP A 2 -1.52 -15.97 6.81
N GLU A 3 -2.31 -16.00 5.76
CA GLU A 3 -3.75 -15.68 5.80
C GLU A 3 -4.50 -16.63 6.74
N THR A 4 -4.19 -17.93 6.67
CA THR A 4 -4.77 -18.94 7.56
C THR A 4 -4.40 -18.66 9.02
N TYR A 5 -3.12 -18.34 9.27
CA TYR A 5 -2.65 -17.98 10.59
C TYR A 5 -3.39 -16.77 11.17
N MET A 6 -3.57 -15.72 10.38
CA MET A 6 -4.32 -14.53 10.81
C MET A 6 -5.80 -14.83 11.06
N ALA A 7 -6.42 -15.67 10.22
CA ALA A 7 -7.80 -16.10 10.42
C ALA A 7 -7.97 -16.88 11.74
N GLU A 8 -7.04 -17.77 12.08
CA GLU A 8 -7.01 -18.48 13.36
C GLU A 8 -6.87 -17.53 14.56
N LYS A 9 -6.29 -16.35 14.37
CA LYS A 9 -6.17 -15.28 15.37
C LYS A 9 -7.41 -14.37 15.45
N GLY A 10 -8.45 -14.67 14.67
CA GLY A 10 -9.72 -13.94 14.72
C GLY A 10 -9.83 -12.79 13.72
N TYR A 11 -8.91 -12.69 12.76
CA TYR A 11 -8.97 -11.69 11.68
C TYR A 11 -9.73 -12.25 10.49
N LEU A 12 -10.62 -11.45 9.92
CA LEU A 12 -11.18 -11.72 8.61
C LEU A 12 -10.27 -11.12 7.55
N LEU A 13 -9.83 -11.93 6.60
CA LEU A 13 -9.02 -11.48 5.48
C LEU A 13 -9.88 -11.39 4.22
N PHE A 14 -9.79 -10.26 3.55
CA PHE A 14 -10.52 -9.96 2.33
C PHE A 14 -9.55 -9.51 1.25
N ILE A 15 -9.61 -10.16 0.11
CA ILE A 15 -8.79 -9.83 -1.06
C ILE A 15 -9.74 -9.46 -2.19
N LEU A 16 -9.51 -8.31 -2.82
CA LEU A 16 -10.31 -7.80 -3.93
C LEU A 16 -9.42 -7.49 -5.12
N ASP A 17 -9.71 -8.13 -6.25
CA ASP A 17 -9.13 -7.75 -7.54
C ASP A 17 -9.88 -6.54 -8.09
N ASN A 18 -9.28 -5.36 -7.95
CA ASN A 18 -9.84 -4.13 -8.50
C ASN A 18 -9.60 -4.01 -10.01
N ARG A 19 -10.27 -3.06 -10.65
CA ARG A 19 -9.97 -2.69 -12.03
C ARG A 19 -8.49 -2.37 -12.21
N GLY A 20 -7.92 -2.73 -13.34
CA GLY A 20 -6.50 -2.74 -13.59
C GLY A 20 -5.83 -4.11 -13.39
N SER A 21 -6.52 -5.07 -12.73
CA SER A 21 -6.04 -6.45 -12.60
C SER A 21 -6.17 -7.22 -13.92
N GLU A 22 -5.30 -8.22 -14.09
CA GLU A 22 -5.22 -9.03 -15.28
C GLU A 22 -6.41 -10.00 -15.46
N ASN A 23 -6.55 -10.55 -16.69
CA ASN A 23 -7.46 -11.64 -17.03
C ASN A 23 -8.96 -11.35 -16.94
N ARG A 24 -9.37 -10.08 -17.00
CA ARG A 24 -10.77 -9.64 -16.98
C ARG A 24 -11.17 -8.81 -18.20
N GLY A 25 -10.34 -8.82 -19.25
CA GLY A 25 -10.56 -8.10 -20.49
C GLY A 25 -9.97 -6.68 -20.52
N LYS A 26 -9.78 -6.19 -21.75
CA LYS A 26 -9.05 -4.95 -22.04
C LYS A 26 -9.61 -3.72 -21.31
N ASP A 27 -10.92 -3.56 -21.29
CA ASP A 27 -11.57 -2.39 -20.70
C ASP A 27 -11.39 -2.36 -19.18
N PHE A 28 -11.36 -3.54 -18.56
CA PHE A 28 -11.11 -3.68 -17.13
C PHE A 28 -9.65 -3.39 -16.76
N GLU A 29 -8.71 -3.84 -17.58
CA GLU A 29 -7.28 -3.64 -17.35
C GLU A 29 -6.82 -2.21 -17.65
N GLN A 30 -7.34 -1.59 -18.72
CA GLN A 30 -6.85 -0.30 -19.22
C GLN A 30 -7.50 0.92 -18.56
N VAL A 31 -8.50 0.76 -17.72
CA VAL A 31 -9.17 1.87 -17.03
C VAL A 31 -8.20 2.68 -16.15
N THR A 32 -7.11 2.07 -15.71
CA THR A 32 -6.08 2.70 -14.87
C THR A 32 -5.00 3.41 -15.68
N PHE A 33 -5.02 3.28 -17.01
CA PHE A 33 -4.02 3.92 -17.88
C PHE A 33 -4.03 5.43 -17.67
N ARG A 34 -2.87 6.00 -17.38
CA ARG A 34 -2.59 7.40 -17.02
C ARG A 34 -3.16 7.85 -15.65
N HIS A 35 -3.87 6.98 -14.92
CA HIS A 35 -4.60 7.30 -13.70
C HIS A 35 -4.39 6.26 -12.58
N LEU A 36 -3.13 5.79 -12.42
CA LEU A 36 -2.80 4.83 -11.35
C LEU A 36 -3.20 5.38 -9.98
N GLY A 37 -3.84 4.54 -9.17
CA GLY A 37 -4.26 4.89 -7.83
C GLY A 37 -5.56 5.70 -7.75
N GLU A 38 -6.33 5.79 -8.83
CA GLU A 38 -7.64 6.46 -8.84
C GLU A 38 -8.78 5.43 -8.87
N GLU A 39 -8.92 4.69 -9.94
CA GLU A 39 -10.02 3.72 -10.09
C GLU A 39 -9.87 2.52 -9.15
N GLU A 40 -8.64 2.07 -8.92
CA GLU A 40 -8.34 1.02 -7.95
C GLU A 40 -8.81 1.41 -6.54
N MET A 41 -8.61 2.66 -6.16
CA MET A 41 -9.04 3.18 -4.86
C MET A 41 -10.56 3.16 -4.71
N LYS A 42 -11.29 3.55 -5.76
CA LYS A 42 -12.76 3.51 -5.78
C LYS A 42 -13.29 2.10 -5.60
N ASP A 43 -12.66 1.13 -6.27
CA ASP A 43 -13.04 -0.27 -6.18
C ASP A 43 -12.73 -0.85 -4.79
N GLN A 44 -11.58 -0.52 -4.20
CA GLN A 44 -11.24 -0.92 -2.84
C GLN A 44 -12.27 -0.36 -1.83
N MET A 45 -12.73 0.87 -2.01
CA MET A 45 -13.77 1.46 -1.16
C MET A 45 -15.12 0.78 -1.30
N LYS A 46 -15.49 0.28 -2.48
CA LYS A 46 -16.66 -0.60 -2.65
C LYS A 46 -16.50 -1.92 -1.88
N GLY A 47 -15.28 -2.47 -1.85
CA GLY A 47 -14.94 -3.61 -1.01
C GLY A 47 -15.11 -3.30 0.48
N VAL A 48 -14.73 -2.11 0.93
CA VAL A 48 -14.99 -1.64 2.30
C VAL A 48 -16.48 -1.58 2.60
N ASP A 49 -17.30 -1.04 1.71
CA ASP A 49 -18.75 -0.99 1.88
C ASP A 49 -19.34 -2.39 1.98
N PHE A 50 -18.88 -3.32 1.16
CA PHE A 50 -19.26 -4.73 1.26
C PHE A 50 -18.90 -5.32 2.64
N LEU A 51 -17.67 -5.15 3.10
CA LEU A 51 -17.24 -5.62 4.42
C LEU A 51 -18.09 -5.04 5.54
N LYS A 52 -18.39 -3.75 5.49
CA LYS A 52 -19.25 -3.09 6.49
C LYS A 52 -20.70 -3.60 6.49
N SER A 53 -21.16 -4.19 5.40
CA SER A 53 -22.49 -4.81 5.32
C SER A 53 -22.59 -6.16 6.01
N LEU A 54 -21.46 -6.78 6.34
CA LEU A 54 -21.41 -8.09 6.98
C LEU A 54 -21.57 -7.95 8.50
N PRO A 55 -22.51 -8.65 9.14
CA PRO A 55 -22.84 -8.45 10.55
C PRO A 55 -21.75 -8.88 11.52
N TYR A 56 -20.77 -9.66 11.05
CA TYR A 56 -19.63 -10.14 11.84
C TYR A 56 -18.35 -9.33 11.62
N VAL A 57 -18.39 -8.27 10.83
CA VAL A 57 -17.26 -7.35 10.61
C VAL A 57 -17.41 -6.13 11.50
N ASP A 58 -16.36 -5.84 12.26
CA ASP A 58 -16.28 -4.59 13.00
C ASP A 58 -15.77 -3.46 12.08
N ALA A 59 -16.67 -2.59 11.66
CA ALA A 59 -16.37 -1.46 10.78
C ALA A 59 -15.37 -0.45 11.36
N ASN A 60 -15.13 -0.48 12.67
CA ASN A 60 -14.16 0.39 13.33
C ASN A 60 -12.76 -0.22 13.44
N ARG A 61 -12.61 -1.47 13.03
CA ARG A 61 -11.34 -2.22 13.06
C ARG A 61 -10.95 -2.72 11.68
N LEU A 62 -10.83 -1.81 10.72
CA LEU A 62 -10.37 -2.10 9.38
C LEU A 62 -8.87 -1.82 9.26
N GLY A 63 -8.13 -2.81 8.79
CA GLY A 63 -6.72 -2.73 8.48
C GLY A 63 -6.47 -2.98 6.99
N VAL A 64 -5.30 -2.60 6.51
CA VAL A 64 -4.88 -2.81 5.13
C VAL A 64 -3.41 -3.20 5.05
N HIS A 65 -3.10 -4.14 4.18
CA HIS A 65 -1.74 -4.60 3.95
C HIS A 65 -1.50 -4.87 2.48
N GLY A 66 -0.30 -4.56 2.02
CA GLY A 66 0.14 -4.89 0.68
C GLY A 66 1.64 -4.67 0.50
N TRP A 67 2.19 -5.31 -0.53
CA TRP A 67 3.59 -5.24 -0.91
C TRP A 67 3.77 -4.65 -2.29
N SER A 68 4.80 -3.85 -2.54
CA SER A 68 5.11 -3.23 -3.83
C SER A 68 4.00 -2.27 -4.30
N PHE A 69 3.30 -2.59 -5.40
CA PHE A 69 2.07 -1.88 -5.78
C PHE A 69 1.01 -1.92 -4.67
N GLY A 70 0.90 -3.06 -3.97
CA GLY A 70 0.05 -3.18 -2.79
C GLY A 70 0.49 -2.27 -1.64
N GLY A 71 1.78 -2.02 -1.50
CA GLY A 71 2.33 -1.03 -0.56
C GLY A 71 1.96 0.41 -0.93
N PHE A 72 2.02 0.73 -2.23
CA PHE A 72 1.48 2.00 -2.76
C PHE A 72 0.00 2.15 -2.44
N MET A 73 -0.81 1.12 -2.73
CA MET A 73 -2.24 1.13 -2.45
C MET A 73 -2.54 1.26 -0.95
N THR A 74 -1.80 0.54 -0.10
CA THR A 74 -1.93 0.63 1.36
C THR A 74 -1.67 2.06 1.85
N THR A 75 -0.57 2.66 1.43
CA THR A 75 -0.21 4.03 1.81
C THR A 75 -1.24 5.04 1.27
N ASN A 76 -1.71 4.84 0.04
CA ASN A 76 -2.72 5.68 -0.58
C ASN A 76 -4.07 5.59 0.17
N LEU A 77 -4.54 4.39 0.50
CA LEU A 77 -5.76 4.17 1.28
C LEU A 77 -5.68 4.81 2.67
N MET A 78 -4.56 4.62 3.39
CA MET A 78 -4.33 5.19 4.72
C MET A 78 -4.32 6.73 4.72
N THR A 79 -3.88 7.35 3.65
CA THR A 79 -3.72 8.81 3.54
C THR A 79 -4.86 9.51 2.80
N THR A 80 -5.61 8.79 1.96
CA THR A 80 -6.79 9.32 1.28
C THR A 80 -8.06 9.12 2.11
N TYR A 81 -8.15 8.01 2.84
CA TYR A 81 -9.28 7.67 3.71
C TYR A 81 -8.82 7.45 5.16
N PRO A 82 -8.23 8.46 5.80
CA PRO A 82 -7.58 8.32 7.11
C PRO A 82 -8.52 7.94 8.25
N ASP A 83 -9.82 8.17 8.08
CA ASP A 83 -10.82 7.82 9.10
C ASP A 83 -11.39 6.39 8.92
N VAL A 84 -11.09 5.73 7.80
CA VAL A 84 -11.61 4.38 7.49
C VAL A 84 -10.66 3.29 8.00
N PHE A 85 -9.37 3.39 7.66
CA PHE A 85 -8.38 2.39 8.01
C PHE A 85 -7.62 2.79 9.27
N LYS A 86 -7.63 1.92 10.27
CA LYS A 86 -6.98 2.18 11.57
C LYS A 86 -5.52 1.78 11.59
N VAL A 87 -5.18 0.70 10.89
CA VAL A 87 -3.83 0.14 10.83
C VAL A 87 -3.48 -0.24 9.41
N GLY A 88 -2.27 0.08 8.98
CA GLY A 88 -1.73 -0.33 7.70
C GLY A 88 -0.29 -0.80 7.81
N VAL A 89 0.07 -1.78 7.00
CA VAL A 89 1.46 -2.21 6.80
C VAL A 89 1.78 -2.20 5.32
N ALA A 90 2.62 -1.26 4.91
CA ALA A 90 3.03 -1.05 3.53
C ALA A 90 4.45 -1.57 3.32
N GLY A 91 4.58 -2.65 2.56
CA GLY A 91 5.87 -3.24 2.22
C GLY A 91 6.39 -2.75 0.88
N GLY A 92 7.65 -2.32 0.81
CA GLY A 92 8.28 -1.85 -0.41
C GLY A 92 7.42 -0.87 -1.22
N PRO A 93 6.81 0.16 -0.60
CA PRO A 93 5.79 0.96 -1.28
C PRO A 93 6.39 1.86 -2.36
N VAL A 94 5.80 1.86 -3.54
CA VAL A 94 5.99 2.95 -4.49
C VAL A 94 5.30 4.19 -3.90
N ILE A 95 6.00 5.30 -3.83
CA ILE A 95 5.49 6.57 -3.27
C ILE A 95 5.29 7.61 -4.37
N ASP A 96 6.21 7.65 -5.31
CA ASP A 96 6.12 8.55 -6.46
C ASP A 96 6.53 7.79 -7.72
N TRP A 97 5.62 7.67 -8.66
CA TRP A 97 5.82 6.87 -9.88
C TRP A 97 6.89 7.42 -10.79
N LYS A 98 7.25 8.68 -10.70
CA LYS A 98 8.36 9.28 -11.48
C LYS A 98 9.73 8.69 -11.11
N TRP A 99 9.86 8.04 -9.95
CA TRP A 99 11.10 7.38 -9.52
C TRP A 99 11.09 5.88 -9.76
N TYR A 100 10.00 5.36 -10.27
CA TYR A 100 9.90 3.94 -10.61
C TYR A 100 10.55 3.67 -11.97
N GLU A 101 10.84 2.39 -12.29
CA GLU A 101 11.46 2.05 -13.56
C GLU A 101 10.62 2.53 -14.75
N VAL A 102 11.31 3.03 -15.78
CA VAL A 102 10.69 3.67 -16.94
C VAL A 102 9.76 2.73 -17.70
N MET A 103 10.18 1.49 -17.94
CA MET A 103 9.39 0.53 -18.72
C MET A 103 8.04 0.19 -18.10
N TYR A 104 7.97 0.13 -16.76
CA TYR A 104 6.71 -0.05 -16.05
C TYR A 104 5.93 1.26 -15.96
N GLY A 105 6.57 2.31 -15.47
CA GLY A 105 5.93 3.61 -15.27
C GLY A 105 5.34 4.18 -16.55
N GLU A 106 6.08 4.20 -17.64
CA GLU A 106 5.62 4.74 -18.92
C GLU A 106 4.55 3.87 -19.59
N ARG A 107 4.58 2.56 -19.38
CA ARG A 107 3.54 1.65 -19.89
C ARG A 107 2.14 2.00 -19.34
N TYR A 108 2.07 2.38 -18.07
CA TYR A 108 0.80 2.64 -17.38
C TYR A 108 0.47 4.13 -17.25
N MET A 109 1.46 5.02 -17.31
CA MET A 109 1.31 6.43 -17.01
C MET A 109 1.75 7.36 -18.14
N ASP A 110 2.25 6.85 -19.28
CA ASP A 110 3.03 7.62 -20.24
C ASP A 110 4.27 8.26 -19.58
N THR A 111 4.88 9.25 -20.21
CA THR A 111 6.02 9.95 -19.62
C THR A 111 5.57 11.05 -18.65
N PRO A 112 6.40 11.45 -17.66
CA PRO A 112 6.10 12.60 -16.81
C PRO A 112 5.88 13.90 -17.60
N GLN A 113 6.48 14.03 -18.79
CA GLN A 113 6.34 15.18 -19.66
C GLN A 113 4.99 15.19 -20.40
N THR A 114 4.48 14.02 -20.80
CA THR A 114 3.21 13.90 -21.54
C THR A 114 1.99 13.76 -20.62
N ASN A 115 2.20 13.37 -19.35
CA ASN A 115 1.15 13.21 -18.35
C ASN A 115 1.57 13.79 -16.99
N PRO A 116 1.96 15.07 -16.90
CA PRO A 116 2.43 15.65 -15.64
C PRO A 116 1.35 15.65 -14.55
N GLU A 117 0.09 15.86 -14.92
CA GLU A 117 -1.03 15.84 -14.00
C GLU A 117 -1.27 14.46 -13.39
N GLY A 118 -1.25 13.40 -14.21
CA GLY A 118 -1.40 12.03 -13.75
C GLY A 118 -0.31 11.64 -12.74
N TYR A 119 0.94 12.00 -13.03
CA TYR A 119 2.06 11.77 -12.08
C TYR A 119 1.91 12.58 -10.79
N ALA A 120 1.46 13.81 -10.87
CA ALA A 120 1.21 14.62 -9.68
C ALA A 120 0.07 14.04 -8.82
N ASN A 121 -1.01 13.59 -9.45
CA ASN A 121 -2.18 13.06 -8.77
C ASN A 121 -1.90 11.72 -8.06
N CYS A 122 -1.01 10.89 -8.60
CA CYS A 122 -0.65 9.61 -7.97
C CYS A 122 0.54 9.69 -7.00
N SER A 123 1.20 10.83 -6.86
CA SER A 123 2.23 11.03 -5.83
C SER A 123 1.62 11.01 -4.44
N LEU A 124 2.21 10.22 -3.54
CA LEU A 124 1.74 10.12 -2.15
C LEU A 124 2.41 11.15 -1.22
N LEU A 125 3.42 11.86 -1.69
CA LEU A 125 4.14 12.85 -0.87
C LEU A 125 3.22 13.96 -0.34
N PRO A 126 2.35 14.58 -1.14
CA PRO A 126 1.42 15.60 -0.62
C PRO A 126 0.40 15.07 0.38
N LYS A 127 0.15 13.76 0.38
CA LYS A 127 -0.81 13.08 1.27
C LYS A 127 -0.25 12.72 2.65
N ALA A 128 1.06 12.83 2.84
CA ALA A 128 1.73 12.50 4.11
C ALA A 128 1.10 13.21 5.33
N LYS A 129 0.65 14.43 5.14
CA LYS A 129 -0.03 15.26 6.16
C LYS A 129 -1.38 14.69 6.63
N ASN A 130 -2.00 13.82 5.84
CA ASN A 130 -3.34 13.29 6.12
C ASN A 130 -3.31 12.00 6.95
N LEU A 131 -2.14 11.44 7.22
CA LEU A 131 -2.01 10.20 7.98
C LEU A 131 -2.54 10.39 9.41
N LYS A 132 -3.52 9.58 9.81
CA LYS A 132 -4.09 9.54 11.17
C LYS A 132 -3.91 8.19 11.84
N GLY A 133 -4.09 7.09 11.10
CA GLY A 133 -3.96 5.73 11.61
C GLY A 133 -2.51 5.32 11.85
N LYS A 134 -2.34 4.11 12.35
CA LYS A 134 -1.04 3.48 12.55
C LYS A 134 -0.56 2.88 11.23
N LEU A 135 0.48 3.44 10.65
CA LEU A 135 1.11 2.94 9.43
C LEU A 135 2.53 2.50 9.72
N GLN A 136 2.88 1.26 9.39
CA GLN A 136 4.25 0.79 9.33
C GLN A 136 4.69 0.64 7.87
N ILE A 137 5.82 1.25 7.55
CA ILE A 137 6.50 1.06 6.27
C ILE A 137 7.68 0.10 6.47
N ILE A 138 7.75 -0.92 5.63
CA ILE A 138 8.82 -1.93 5.68
C ILE A 138 9.51 -1.99 4.34
N ILE A 139 10.84 -1.96 4.32
CA ILE A 139 11.64 -2.07 3.10
C ILE A 139 12.83 -3.02 3.26
N GLY A 140 13.30 -3.58 2.15
CA GLY A 140 14.65 -4.11 2.03
C GLY A 140 15.61 -2.98 1.67
N LEU A 141 16.73 -2.88 2.37
CA LEU A 141 17.69 -1.78 2.13
C LEU A 141 18.34 -1.86 0.75
N ASN A 142 18.49 -3.05 0.21
CA ASN A 142 19.09 -3.30 -1.11
C ASN A 142 18.04 -3.57 -2.19
N ASP A 143 16.84 -3.02 -2.04
CA ASP A 143 15.75 -3.17 -3.00
C ASP A 143 16.10 -2.44 -4.31
N PRO A 144 16.30 -3.17 -5.44
CA PRO A 144 16.60 -2.56 -6.72
C PRO A 144 15.33 -2.21 -7.54
N VAL A 145 14.18 -2.65 -7.09
CA VAL A 145 12.88 -2.51 -7.80
C VAL A 145 12.15 -1.26 -7.34
N VAL A 146 11.88 -1.20 -6.03
CA VAL A 146 11.36 0.01 -5.38
C VAL A 146 12.45 0.54 -4.47
N VAL A 147 13.27 1.41 -5.02
CA VAL A 147 14.45 1.93 -4.32
C VAL A 147 14.09 2.59 -2.99
N PRO A 148 14.96 2.47 -1.96
CA PRO A 148 14.68 3.01 -0.62
C PRO A 148 14.34 4.50 -0.57
N GLN A 149 14.72 5.26 -1.59
CA GLN A 149 14.37 6.67 -1.75
C GLN A 149 12.85 6.92 -1.64
N HIS A 150 12.00 6.00 -2.14
CA HIS A 150 10.55 6.12 -2.01
C HIS A 150 10.14 6.25 -0.54
N ALA A 151 10.56 5.30 0.30
CA ALA A 151 10.24 5.30 1.72
C ALA A 151 10.85 6.50 2.45
N PHE A 152 12.13 6.80 2.21
CA PHE A 152 12.80 7.92 2.87
C PHE A 152 12.17 9.28 2.50
N SER A 153 11.77 9.47 1.26
CA SER A 153 11.08 10.69 0.83
C SER A 153 9.71 10.83 1.50
N PHE A 154 8.97 9.74 1.64
CA PHE A 154 7.69 9.75 2.36
C PHE A 154 7.88 10.04 3.84
N LEU A 155 8.87 9.43 4.50
CA LEU A 155 9.21 9.74 5.90
C LEU A 155 9.59 11.20 6.08
N LYS A 156 10.39 11.76 5.18
CA LYS A 156 10.73 13.19 5.19
C LYS A 156 9.49 14.07 5.08
N ALA A 157 8.56 13.72 4.21
CA ALA A 157 7.29 14.45 4.06
C ALA A 157 6.42 14.33 5.33
N CYS A 158 6.37 13.16 5.97
CA CYS A 158 5.67 12.97 7.25
C CYS A 158 6.29 13.82 8.37
N ILE A 159 7.61 13.83 8.49
CA ILE A 159 8.32 14.65 9.47
C ILE A 159 7.98 16.13 9.28
N ALA A 160 8.02 16.62 8.05
CA ALA A 160 7.66 18.01 7.74
C ALA A 160 6.20 18.34 8.06
N ALA A 161 5.30 17.38 7.92
CA ALA A 161 3.87 17.52 8.21
C ALA A 161 3.49 17.23 9.67
N GLY A 162 4.41 16.69 10.48
CA GLY A 162 4.16 16.30 11.86
C GLY A 162 3.43 14.97 12.02
N THR A 163 3.30 14.15 10.98
CA THR A 163 2.72 12.81 11.06
C THR A 163 3.78 11.75 11.41
N GLN A 164 3.37 10.66 12.05
CA GLN A 164 4.27 9.71 12.72
C GLN A 164 4.09 8.27 12.24
N PRO A 165 4.51 7.92 11.02
CA PRO A 165 4.56 6.52 10.60
C PRO A 165 5.66 5.77 11.33
N ASP A 166 5.47 4.47 11.50
CA ASP A 166 6.52 3.56 11.94
C ASP A 166 7.31 3.05 10.72
N PHE A 167 8.58 2.75 10.92
CA PHE A 167 9.47 2.32 9.84
C PHE A 167 10.35 1.17 10.28
N PHE A 168 10.47 0.15 9.43
CA PHE A 168 11.40 -0.93 9.64
C PHE A 168 12.16 -1.27 8.35
N VAL A 169 13.46 -1.43 8.47
CA VAL A 169 14.34 -1.79 7.36
C VAL A 169 14.99 -3.14 7.59
N TYR A 170 15.04 -3.94 6.53
CA TYR A 170 15.80 -5.18 6.49
C TYR A 170 17.15 -4.92 5.81
N PRO A 171 18.25 -4.83 6.58
CA PRO A 171 19.58 -4.60 6.02
C PRO A 171 19.99 -5.73 5.10
N GLY A 172 20.52 -5.40 3.92
CA GLY A 172 21.01 -6.36 2.95
C GLY A 172 19.92 -7.07 2.12
N GLU A 173 18.64 -6.89 2.44
CA GLU A 173 17.56 -7.59 1.75
C GLU A 173 17.06 -6.85 0.50
N PRO A 174 16.69 -7.61 -0.55
CA PRO A 174 16.10 -7.07 -1.77
C PRO A 174 14.60 -6.81 -1.63
N HIS A 175 13.92 -6.57 -2.76
CA HIS A 175 12.47 -6.35 -2.82
C HIS A 175 11.65 -7.52 -2.28
N ASN A 176 12.00 -8.74 -2.65
CA ASN A 176 11.34 -9.97 -2.23
C ASN A 176 12.22 -10.75 -1.26
N MET A 177 11.83 -10.79 -0.01
CA MET A 177 12.55 -11.51 1.03
C MET A 177 12.16 -12.99 1.04
N ARG A 178 13.13 -13.85 1.36
CA ARG A 178 12.96 -15.31 1.35
C ARG A 178 13.52 -15.93 2.62
N GLY A 179 13.15 -17.20 2.86
CA GLY A 179 13.68 -17.95 3.98
C GLY A 179 13.35 -17.33 5.34
N HIS A 180 14.33 -17.28 6.21
CA HIS A 180 14.18 -16.77 7.58
C HIS A 180 13.70 -15.32 7.63
N GLN A 181 14.19 -14.48 6.73
CA GLN A 181 13.77 -13.07 6.64
C GLN A 181 12.29 -12.94 6.28
N SER A 182 11.77 -13.81 5.40
CA SER A 182 10.34 -13.84 5.10
C SER A 182 9.50 -14.22 6.32
N THR A 183 9.95 -15.17 7.12
CA THR A 183 9.28 -15.56 8.37
C THR A 183 9.25 -14.38 9.35
N HIS A 184 10.39 -13.77 9.60
CA HIS A 184 10.51 -12.60 10.47
C HIS A 184 9.62 -11.43 9.98
N LEU A 185 9.56 -11.22 8.66
CA LEU A 185 8.70 -10.21 8.05
C LEU A 185 7.22 -10.45 8.37
N HIS A 186 6.74 -11.68 8.17
CA HIS A 186 5.33 -12.01 8.45
C HIS A 186 5.00 -11.94 9.94
N GLU A 187 5.93 -12.32 10.81
CA GLU A 187 5.78 -12.14 12.26
C GLU A 187 5.65 -10.64 12.61
N ARG A 188 6.48 -9.79 12.02
CA ARG A 188 6.42 -8.33 12.23
C ARG A 188 5.11 -7.73 11.74
N ILE A 189 4.63 -8.11 10.56
CA ILE A 189 3.35 -7.67 10.02
C ILE A 189 2.21 -8.08 10.97
N SER A 190 2.18 -9.35 11.36
CA SER A 190 1.16 -9.89 12.27
C SER A 190 1.15 -9.16 13.61
N GLN A 191 2.33 -8.97 14.21
CA GLN A 191 2.46 -8.32 15.50
C GLN A 191 1.96 -6.86 15.47
N TYR A 192 2.21 -6.15 14.37
CA TYR A 192 1.72 -4.78 14.22
C TYR A 192 0.19 -4.71 14.23
N PHE A 193 -0.48 -5.64 13.54
CA PHE A 193 -1.93 -5.75 13.61
C PHE A 193 -2.42 -6.17 15.01
N PHE A 194 -1.75 -7.11 15.65
CA PHE A 194 -2.12 -7.52 17.01
C PHE A 194 -1.98 -6.38 18.02
N ASP A 195 -1.00 -5.51 17.86
CA ASP A 195 -0.78 -4.39 18.77
C ASP A 195 -1.79 -3.26 18.58
N TYR A 196 -2.19 -2.97 17.36
CA TYR A 196 -2.91 -1.73 17.04
C TYR A 196 -4.32 -1.92 16.46
N LEU A 197 -4.66 -3.07 15.91
CA LEU A 197 -6.00 -3.36 15.39
C LEU A 197 -6.79 -4.23 16.39
N LYS A 198 -7.14 -3.64 17.51
CA LYS A 198 -7.87 -4.28 18.64
C LYS A 198 -9.29 -3.79 18.70
#